data_a3fe0f71f928289b14f4a65c8c9fb446
#
_entry.id   a3fe0f71f928289b14f4a65c8c9fb446
#
_cell.length_a   1.000
_cell.length_b   1.000
_cell.length_c   1.000
_cell.angle_alpha   90.00
_cell.angle_beta   90.00
_cell.angle_gamma   90.00
#
_symmetry.space_group_name_H-M   'P 1'
#
loop_
_entity.id
_entity.type
_entity.pdbx_description
1 polymer ?
#
loop_
_entity_poly.entity_id
_entity_poly.type
_entity_poly.pdbx_seq_one_letter_code
_entity_poly.pdbx_strand_id
1 'polypeptide(L)'
;MATRHLDNPSPVLIAPRPPRSSRAAQSSDLGSDSPGSQEGWSSADVFELLRTIVDPEHPHTLEELGVVKEEDIVVTDVSSTRKHSVNVHFTPTVPHCSMATLIGLCIRVRLLREMPSTFKLDVAVAAGTHASEMAINKQLADKERVAAALENPGMMEMVEACLVEPT
;
A
#
# COMPACT_ATOMS: atom_id res chain seq x y z
N MET A 1 19.63 -21.24 16.21
CA MET A 1 18.89 -20.02 15.88
C MET A 1 19.44 -19.50 14.57
N ALA A 2 18.68 -19.63 13.47
CA ALA A 2 19.12 -19.08 12.19
C ALA A 2 19.00 -17.55 12.25
N THR A 3 20.11 -16.85 12.15
CA THR A 3 20.13 -15.39 11.95
C THR A 3 19.48 -15.11 10.61
N ARG A 4 18.29 -14.50 10.64
CA ARG A 4 17.66 -13.99 9.42
C ARG A 4 18.61 -12.97 8.83
N HIS A 5 19.13 -13.25 7.65
CA HIS A 5 19.93 -12.29 6.90
C HIS A 5 18.96 -11.24 6.36
N LEU A 6 19.08 -10.00 6.83
CA LEU A 6 18.30 -8.87 6.36
C LEU A 6 18.96 -8.30 5.10
N ASP A 7 18.18 -8.01 4.07
CA ASP A 7 18.68 -7.37 2.85
C ASP A 7 19.16 -5.94 3.12
N ASN A 8 18.51 -5.27 4.08
CA ASN A 8 18.91 -3.96 4.58
C ASN A 8 19.00 -3.94 6.12
N PRO A 9 20.19 -4.27 6.71
CA PRO A 9 20.31 -4.35 8.16
C PRO A 9 20.25 -3.00 8.89
N SER A 10 20.36 -1.87 8.17
CA SER A 10 20.36 -0.51 8.75
C SER A 10 19.57 0.46 7.87
N PRO A 11 18.24 0.35 7.83
CA PRO A 11 17.41 1.23 7.03
C PRO A 11 17.47 2.68 7.55
N VAL A 12 17.36 3.63 6.64
CA VAL A 12 17.20 5.05 6.99
C VAL A 12 15.73 5.27 7.36
N LEU A 13 15.48 5.78 8.57
CA LEU A 13 14.14 6.04 9.05
C LEU A 13 13.74 7.50 8.83
N ILE A 14 12.51 7.69 8.41
CA ILE A 14 11.87 8.99 8.22
C ILE A 14 10.88 9.21 9.37
N ALA A 15 10.85 10.41 9.91
CA ALA A 15 9.85 10.75 10.94
C ALA A 15 8.44 10.68 10.35
N PRO A 16 7.52 9.91 10.95
CA PRO A 16 6.16 9.79 10.45
C PRO A 16 5.42 11.13 10.58
N ARG A 17 4.54 11.40 9.63
CA ARG A 17 3.65 12.56 9.69
C ARG A 17 2.56 12.35 10.73
N PRO A 18 2.02 13.44 11.34
CA PRO A 18 0.84 13.31 12.19
C PRO A 18 -0.34 12.73 11.37
N PRO A 19 -1.15 11.84 11.96
CA PRO A 19 -2.30 11.25 11.26
C PRO A 19 -3.30 12.34 10.89
N ARG A 20 -3.79 12.29 9.66
CA ARG A 20 -4.98 13.06 9.24
C ARG A 20 -6.22 12.26 9.66
N SER A 21 -7.32 12.95 9.96
CA SER A 21 -8.60 12.28 10.20
C SER A 21 -8.98 11.50 8.93
N SER A 22 -8.85 10.18 8.98
CA SER A 22 -9.14 9.32 7.84
C SER A 22 -10.65 9.30 7.57
N ARG A 23 -11.02 9.20 6.29
CA ARG A 23 -12.42 9.04 5.85
C ARG A 23 -13.10 7.83 6.49
N ALA A 24 -12.34 6.79 6.81
CA ALA A 24 -12.83 5.60 7.51
C ALA A 24 -13.37 5.90 8.92
N ALA A 25 -12.88 6.96 9.59
CA ALA A 25 -13.36 7.36 10.91
C ALA A 25 -14.65 8.21 10.87
N GLN A 26 -15.08 8.68 9.70
CA GLN A 26 -16.24 9.57 9.56
C GLN A 26 -17.57 8.84 9.24
N SER A 27 -17.53 7.51 9.08
CA SER A 27 -18.75 6.73 8.76
C SER A 27 -19.63 6.38 9.96
N SER A 28 -19.31 6.84 11.17
CA SER A 28 -20.04 6.51 12.40
C SER A 28 -20.85 7.65 13.02
N ASP A 29 -20.98 8.81 12.39
CA ASP A 29 -21.81 9.89 12.91
C ASP A 29 -23.02 10.16 12.01
N LEU A 30 -24.16 9.61 12.45
CA LEU A 30 -25.48 9.85 11.90
C LEU A 30 -25.95 11.24 12.34
N GLY A 31 -25.96 12.20 11.43
CA GLY A 31 -26.79 13.37 11.60
C GLY A 31 -26.15 14.72 11.36
N SER A 32 -26.03 15.11 10.10
CA SER A 32 -26.19 16.51 9.72
C SER A 32 -26.39 16.62 8.20
N ASP A 33 -27.62 16.92 7.80
CA ASP A 33 -27.98 17.33 6.45
C ASP A 33 -27.22 18.60 6.08
N SER A 34 -26.16 18.44 5.31
CA SER A 34 -25.61 19.51 4.49
C SER A 34 -25.33 18.93 3.10
N PRO A 35 -25.85 19.51 2.01
CA PRO A 35 -25.48 19.12 0.65
C PRO A 35 -24.10 19.73 0.35
N GLY A 36 -23.06 19.16 0.94
CA GLY A 36 -21.67 19.57 0.79
C GLY A 36 -20.88 18.44 0.17
N SER A 37 -20.49 18.62 -1.09
CA SER A 37 -19.41 17.95 -1.83
C SER A 37 -19.12 16.51 -1.40
N GLN A 38 -19.56 15.56 -2.21
CA GLN A 38 -18.95 14.23 -2.25
C GLN A 38 -17.48 14.44 -2.63
N GLU A 39 -16.65 14.73 -1.64
CA GLU A 39 -15.20 14.75 -1.84
C GLU A 39 -14.78 13.35 -2.26
N GLY A 40 -14.31 13.23 -3.49
CA GLY A 40 -13.76 12.01 -4.03
C GLY A 40 -12.53 11.55 -3.24
N TRP A 41 -12.05 10.34 -3.48
CA TRP A 41 -10.80 9.85 -2.92
C TRP A 41 -9.62 10.68 -3.42
N SER A 42 -8.70 11.02 -2.51
CA SER A 42 -7.47 11.76 -2.81
C SER A 42 -6.22 10.89 -2.59
N SER A 43 -5.07 11.34 -3.11
CA SER A 43 -3.77 10.70 -2.83
C SER A 43 -3.47 10.64 -1.34
N ALA A 44 -3.87 11.68 -0.60
CA ALA A 44 -3.69 11.75 0.85
C ALA A 44 -4.51 10.68 1.58
N ASP A 45 -5.76 10.42 1.16
CA ASP A 45 -6.59 9.37 1.76
C ASP A 45 -5.98 7.99 1.53
N VAL A 46 -5.51 7.73 0.32
CA VAL A 46 -4.83 6.47 0.00
C VAL A 46 -3.53 6.33 0.77
N PHE A 47 -2.76 7.41 0.90
CA PHE A 47 -1.53 7.40 1.69
C PHE A 47 -1.80 7.05 3.16
N GLU A 48 -2.86 7.60 3.78
CA GLU A 48 -3.24 7.26 5.16
C GLU A 48 -3.56 5.77 5.34
N LEU A 49 -4.11 5.10 4.32
CA LEU A 49 -4.35 3.65 4.37
C LEU A 49 -3.06 2.83 4.30
N LEU A 50 -2.05 3.32 3.57
CA LEU A 50 -0.85 2.55 3.28
C LEU A 50 0.30 2.80 4.27
N ARG A 51 0.35 3.98 4.88
CA ARG A 51 1.45 4.42 5.73
C ARG A 51 1.70 3.53 6.95
N THR A 52 0.64 2.92 7.49
CA THR A 52 0.66 2.08 8.69
C THR A 52 1.02 0.62 8.43
N ILE A 53 1.11 0.20 7.17
CA ILE A 53 1.54 -1.16 6.83
C ILE A 53 2.95 -1.37 7.35
N VAL A 54 3.17 -2.48 8.07
CA VAL A 54 4.48 -2.84 8.62
C VAL A 54 5.28 -3.59 7.55
N ASP A 55 6.56 -3.27 7.43
CA ASP A 55 7.47 -3.95 6.51
C ASP A 55 7.66 -5.42 6.92
N PRO A 56 7.70 -6.38 5.96
CA PRO A 56 7.87 -7.79 6.29
C PRO A 56 9.26 -8.16 6.84
N GLU A 57 10.25 -7.30 6.64
CA GLU A 57 11.64 -7.52 7.05
C GLU A 57 12.00 -6.74 8.31
N HIS A 58 11.45 -5.52 8.46
CA HIS A 58 11.77 -4.60 9.54
C HIS A 58 10.55 -4.29 10.42
N PRO A 59 10.74 -4.03 11.73
CA PRO A 59 9.66 -3.64 12.63
C PRO A 59 9.30 -2.14 12.49
N HIS A 60 9.19 -1.68 11.26
CA HIS A 60 8.90 -0.29 10.89
C HIS A 60 7.80 -0.23 9.83
N THR A 61 7.09 0.88 9.81
CA THR A 61 6.04 1.10 8.81
C THR A 61 6.64 1.48 7.45
N LEU A 62 5.85 1.30 6.39
CA LEU A 62 6.26 1.69 5.03
C LEU A 62 6.53 3.19 4.91
N GLU A 63 5.86 4.02 5.73
CA GLU A 63 6.15 5.45 5.79
C GLU A 63 7.51 5.72 6.44
N GLU A 64 7.78 5.12 7.61
CA GLU A 64 9.05 5.29 8.32
C GLU A 64 10.25 4.87 7.47
N LEU A 65 10.07 3.86 6.63
CA LEU A 65 11.10 3.38 5.71
C LEU A 65 11.14 4.15 4.38
N GLY A 66 10.24 5.10 4.17
CA GLY A 66 10.13 5.84 2.91
C GLY A 66 9.77 4.99 1.70
N VAL A 67 9.19 3.80 1.93
CA VAL A 67 8.75 2.87 0.88
C VAL A 67 7.51 3.39 0.17
N VAL A 68 6.58 4.00 0.90
CA VAL A 68 5.37 4.64 0.36
C VAL A 68 5.42 6.14 0.63
N LYS A 69 5.11 6.94 -0.39
CA LYS A 69 5.04 8.40 -0.32
C LYS A 69 3.77 8.88 -0.99
N GLU A 70 3.19 9.96 -0.47
CA GLU A 70 1.97 10.56 -1.05
C GLU A 70 2.17 11.01 -2.50
N GLU A 71 3.35 11.50 -2.83
CA GLU A 71 3.73 11.98 -4.17
C GLU A 71 3.78 10.87 -5.23
N ASP A 72 3.97 9.62 -4.80
CA ASP A 72 4.03 8.43 -5.66
C ASP A 72 2.64 7.74 -5.82
N ILE A 73 1.59 8.37 -5.31
CA ILE A 73 0.21 7.90 -5.37
C ILE A 73 -0.60 8.82 -6.28
N VAL A 74 -1.19 8.25 -7.32
CA VAL A 74 -2.07 8.98 -8.24
C VAL A 74 -3.47 8.40 -8.14
N VAL A 75 -4.41 9.23 -7.70
CA VAL A 75 -5.83 8.89 -7.63
C VAL A 75 -6.59 9.63 -8.72
N THR A 76 -7.35 8.88 -9.51
CA THR A 76 -8.30 9.42 -10.47
C THR A 76 -9.70 9.03 -10.02
N ASP A 77 -10.44 10.01 -9.54
CA ASP A 77 -11.83 9.84 -9.08
C ASP A 77 -12.73 10.86 -9.77
N VAL A 78 -13.06 10.56 -11.03
CA VAL A 78 -13.87 11.46 -11.86
C VAL A 78 -15.27 10.88 -12.03
N SER A 79 -16.20 11.33 -11.19
CA SER A 79 -17.59 10.88 -11.16
C SER A 79 -18.31 11.06 -12.50
N SER A 80 -17.98 12.12 -13.25
CA SER A 80 -18.59 12.40 -14.57
C SER A 80 -18.25 11.36 -15.64
N THR A 81 -17.10 10.71 -15.53
CA THR A 81 -16.62 9.71 -16.52
C THR A 81 -16.73 8.28 -16.01
N ARG A 82 -17.15 8.06 -14.77
CA ARG A 82 -17.12 6.75 -14.08
C ARG A 82 -15.76 6.07 -14.14
N LYS A 83 -14.69 6.86 -14.23
CA LYS A 83 -13.32 6.37 -14.23
C LYS A 83 -12.73 6.57 -12.83
N HIS A 84 -12.55 5.49 -12.13
CA HIS A 84 -11.95 5.48 -10.80
C HIS A 84 -10.71 4.60 -10.84
N SER A 85 -9.55 5.16 -10.54
CA SER A 85 -8.31 4.39 -10.46
C SER A 85 -7.37 4.92 -9.39
N VAL A 86 -6.60 4.01 -8.82
CA VAL A 86 -5.48 4.30 -7.92
C VAL A 86 -4.24 3.62 -8.47
N ASN A 87 -3.21 4.42 -8.67
CA ASN A 87 -1.88 3.95 -9.06
C ASN A 87 -0.92 4.26 -7.91
N VAL A 88 -0.29 3.24 -7.37
CA VAL A 88 0.70 3.35 -6.29
C VAL A 88 2.04 2.86 -6.79
N HIS A 89 3.04 3.73 -6.73
CA HIS A 89 4.43 3.36 -6.95
C HIS A 89 5.14 3.33 -5.59
N PHE A 90 5.76 2.20 -5.26
CA PHE A 90 6.51 2.08 -4.01
C PHE A 90 7.99 1.87 -4.28
N THR A 91 8.82 2.34 -3.36
CA THR A 91 10.28 2.27 -3.47
C THR A 91 10.83 1.33 -2.40
N PRO A 92 11.33 0.13 -2.75
CA PRO A 92 12.00 -0.74 -1.80
C PRO A 92 13.19 -0.06 -1.14
N THR A 93 13.53 -0.44 0.10
CA THR A 93 14.63 0.18 0.86
C THR A 93 15.99 0.00 0.22
N VAL A 94 16.17 -1.08 -0.54
CA VAL A 94 17.37 -1.37 -1.32
C VAL A 94 17.01 -1.95 -2.70
N PRO A 95 17.90 -1.80 -3.72
CA PRO A 95 17.62 -2.24 -5.09
C PRO A 95 17.51 -3.77 -5.27
N HIS A 96 17.88 -4.56 -4.27
CA HIS A 96 17.89 -6.03 -4.30
C HIS A 96 16.99 -6.64 -3.22
N CYS A 97 15.98 -5.90 -2.73
CA CYS A 97 15.07 -6.36 -1.70
C CYS A 97 14.27 -7.60 -2.18
N SER A 98 14.48 -8.74 -1.52
CA SER A 98 13.77 -9.99 -1.83
C SER A 98 12.27 -9.92 -1.47
N MET A 99 11.88 -9.00 -0.59
CA MET A 99 10.51 -8.82 -0.10
C MET A 99 9.68 -7.83 -0.93
N ALA A 100 10.22 -7.26 -2.01
CA ALA A 100 9.51 -6.25 -2.80
C ALA A 100 8.16 -6.74 -3.35
N THR A 101 8.07 -7.99 -3.79
CA THR A 101 6.79 -8.58 -4.24
C THR A 101 5.79 -8.68 -3.08
N LEU A 102 6.23 -9.09 -1.90
CA LEU A 102 5.39 -9.19 -0.71
C LEU A 102 4.89 -7.82 -0.26
N ILE A 103 5.74 -6.79 -0.27
CA ILE A 103 5.33 -5.40 -0.01
C ILE A 103 4.24 -4.97 -0.98
N GLY A 104 4.42 -5.22 -2.27
CA GLY A 104 3.41 -4.93 -3.29
C GLY A 104 2.08 -5.66 -3.05
N LEU A 105 2.13 -6.91 -2.59
CA LEU A 105 0.93 -7.69 -2.22
C LEU A 105 0.25 -7.08 -0.99
N CYS A 106 1.00 -6.68 0.04
CA CYS A 106 0.43 -6.03 1.24
C CYS A 106 -0.30 -4.74 0.87
N ILE A 107 0.32 -3.89 0.05
CA ILE A 107 -0.30 -2.67 -0.46
C ILE A 107 -1.59 -3.00 -1.22
N ARG A 108 -1.55 -3.98 -2.13
CA ARG A 108 -2.71 -4.37 -2.92
C ARG A 108 -3.85 -4.91 -2.08
N VAL A 109 -3.57 -5.75 -1.09
CA VAL A 109 -4.59 -6.31 -0.19
C VAL A 109 -5.23 -5.22 0.66
N ARG A 110 -4.45 -4.28 1.20
CA ARG A 110 -4.98 -3.14 1.95
C ARG A 110 -5.93 -2.32 1.08
N LEU A 111 -5.54 -1.99 -0.14
CA LEU A 111 -6.38 -1.24 -1.07
C LEU A 111 -7.66 -2.01 -1.45
N LEU A 112 -7.57 -3.33 -1.69
CA LEU A 112 -8.74 -4.16 -2.01
C LEU A 112 -9.75 -4.23 -0.87
N ARG A 113 -9.30 -4.12 0.39
CA ARG A 113 -10.16 -4.16 1.58
C ARG A 113 -10.82 -2.83 1.89
N GLU A 114 -10.10 -1.74 1.69
CA GLU A 114 -10.51 -0.41 2.15
C GLU A 114 -11.15 0.44 1.05
N MET A 115 -10.82 0.16 -0.22
CA MET A 115 -11.32 0.95 -1.35
C MET A 115 -12.57 0.32 -1.98
N PRO A 116 -13.48 1.15 -2.52
CA PRO A 116 -14.63 0.64 -3.29
C PRO A 116 -14.19 -0.22 -4.47
N SER A 117 -14.94 -1.30 -4.75
CA SER A 117 -14.65 -2.23 -5.85
C SER A 117 -14.74 -1.59 -7.26
N THR A 118 -15.26 -0.37 -7.35
CA THR A 118 -15.32 0.42 -8.59
C THR A 118 -13.96 0.97 -9.02
N PHE A 119 -12.98 1.02 -8.08
CA PHE A 119 -11.65 1.50 -8.39
C PHE A 119 -10.80 0.43 -9.05
N LYS A 120 -10.14 0.83 -10.15
CA LYS A 120 -9.05 0.03 -10.71
C LYS A 120 -7.78 0.29 -9.88
N LEU A 121 -7.18 -0.77 -9.36
CA LEU A 121 -6.00 -0.69 -8.53
C LEU A 121 -4.77 -1.18 -9.30
N ASP A 122 -3.77 -0.33 -9.42
CA ASP A 122 -2.48 -0.65 -10.00
C ASP A 122 -1.38 -0.38 -8.96
N VAL A 123 -0.55 -1.38 -8.68
CA VAL A 123 0.57 -1.29 -7.74
C VAL A 123 1.83 -1.73 -8.46
N ALA A 124 2.86 -0.92 -8.40
CA ALA A 124 4.13 -1.17 -9.06
C ALA A 124 5.32 -0.64 -8.26
N VAL A 125 6.48 -1.20 -8.48
CA VAL A 125 7.76 -0.65 -8.01
C VAL A 125 8.05 0.62 -8.80
N ALA A 126 8.51 1.66 -8.12
CA ALA A 126 8.92 2.91 -8.74
C ALA A 126 10.08 2.68 -9.73
N ALA A 127 10.01 3.36 -10.88
CA ALA A 127 10.96 3.16 -11.97
C ALA A 127 12.41 3.37 -11.53
N GLY A 128 13.29 2.43 -11.87
CA GLY A 128 14.72 2.49 -11.59
C GLY A 128 15.12 2.24 -10.14
N THR A 129 14.20 1.81 -9.27
CA THR A 129 14.49 1.61 -7.84
C THR A 129 14.79 0.16 -7.45
N HIS A 130 14.56 -0.81 -8.35
CA HIS A 130 14.80 -2.23 -8.07
C HIS A 130 15.36 -2.96 -9.29
N ALA A 131 16.34 -3.85 -9.06
CA ALA A 131 16.99 -4.62 -10.12
C ALA A 131 16.02 -5.54 -10.90
N SER A 132 14.99 -6.07 -10.24
CA SER A 132 13.97 -6.94 -10.85
C SER A 132 12.62 -6.23 -11.06
N GLU A 133 12.63 -4.92 -11.21
CA GLU A 133 11.43 -4.07 -11.37
C GLU A 133 10.42 -4.64 -12.37
N MET A 134 10.86 -4.97 -13.57
CA MET A 134 9.98 -5.46 -14.64
C MET A 134 9.29 -6.79 -14.25
N ALA A 135 10.03 -7.70 -13.64
CA ALA A 135 9.50 -9.00 -13.22
C ALA A 135 8.46 -8.84 -12.08
N ILE A 136 8.76 -7.99 -11.09
CA ILE A 136 7.86 -7.70 -9.97
C ILE A 136 6.58 -7.03 -10.48
N ASN A 137 6.71 -6.00 -11.31
CA ASN A 137 5.57 -5.26 -11.85
C ASN A 137 4.67 -6.16 -12.71
N LYS A 138 5.25 -7.08 -13.48
CA LYS A 138 4.49 -8.08 -14.24
C LYS A 138 3.70 -9.02 -13.32
N GLN A 139 4.27 -9.44 -12.20
CA GLN A 139 3.59 -10.29 -11.22
C GLN A 139 2.44 -9.54 -10.52
N LEU A 140 2.69 -8.29 -10.10
CA LEU A 140 1.67 -7.47 -9.42
C LEU A 140 0.53 -7.03 -10.34
N ALA A 141 0.78 -6.87 -11.63
CA ALA A 141 -0.25 -6.54 -12.64
C ALA A 141 -1.14 -7.74 -13.01
N ASP A 142 -0.64 -8.95 -12.85
CA ASP A 142 -1.36 -10.18 -13.19
C ASP A 142 -2.33 -10.57 -12.05
N LYS A 143 -3.63 -10.35 -12.28
CA LYS A 143 -4.67 -10.63 -11.28
C LYS A 143 -4.73 -12.11 -10.88
N GLU A 144 -4.46 -13.02 -11.80
CA GLU A 144 -4.48 -14.47 -11.52
C GLU A 144 -3.29 -14.86 -10.65
N ARG A 145 -2.11 -14.30 -10.89
CA ARG A 145 -0.92 -14.52 -10.05
C ARG A 145 -1.10 -13.95 -8.65
N VAL A 146 -1.67 -12.77 -8.56
CA VAL A 146 -2.00 -12.15 -7.26
C VAL A 146 -3.00 -13.02 -6.50
N ALA A 147 -4.08 -13.46 -7.15
CA ALA A 147 -5.06 -14.36 -6.54
C ALA A 147 -4.42 -15.66 -6.06
N ALA A 148 -3.63 -16.32 -6.90
CA ALA A 148 -2.92 -17.56 -6.55
C ALA A 148 -1.94 -17.38 -5.37
N ALA A 149 -1.23 -16.25 -5.31
CA ALA A 149 -0.35 -15.92 -4.19
C ALA A 149 -1.14 -15.75 -2.88
N LEU A 150 -2.31 -15.11 -2.95
CA LEU A 150 -3.18 -14.89 -1.79
C LEU A 150 -3.96 -16.15 -1.35
N GLU A 151 -4.08 -17.16 -2.20
CA GLU A 151 -4.61 -18.47 -1.83
C GLU A 151 -3.60 -19.34 -1.08
N ASN A 152 -2.30 -18.99 -1.13
CA ASN A 152 -1.27 -19.68 -0.37
C ASN A 152 -1.34 -19.28 1.11
N PRO A 153 -1.62 -20.22 2.05
CA PRO A 153 -1.79 -19.90 3.46
C PRO A 153 -0.57 -19.22 4.09
N GLY A 154 0.64 -19.66 3.75
CA GLY A 154 1.88 -19.07 4.27
C GLY A 154 2.10 -17.63 3.77
N MET A 155 1.73 -17.34 2.52
CA MET A 155 1.79 -15.98 1.97
C MET A 155 0.77 -15.08 2.65
N MET A 156 -0.47 -15.57 2.82
CA MET A 156 -1.51 -14.81 3.51
C MET A 156 -1.16 -14.51 4.96
N GLU A 157 -0.57 -15.46 5.68
CA GLU A 157 -0.11 -15.23 7.05
C GLU A 157 0.92 -14.10 7.12
N MET A 158 1.87 -14.05 6.18
CA MET A 158 2.85 -12.97 6.10
C MET A 158 2.19 -11.62 5.76
N VAL A 159 1.25 -11.61 4.82
CA VAL A 159 0.49 -10.39 4.47
C VAL A 159 -0.31 -9.89 5.67
N GLU A 160 -1.04 -10.77 6.35
CA GLU A 160 -1.82 -10.39 7.54
C GLU A 160 -0.94 -9.82 8.65
N ALA A 161 0.24 -10.41 8.87
CA ALA A 161 1.18 -9.89 9.86
C ALA A 161 1.66 -8.46 9.55
N CYS A 162 1.80 -8.10 8.26
CA CYS A 162 2.16 -6.74 7.84
C CYS A 162 0.99 -5.75 7.94
N LEU A 163 -0.25 -6.23 7.85
CA LEU A 163 -1.46 -5.40 7.86
C LEU A 163 -2.01 -5.11 9.27
N VAL A 164 -1.50 -5.77 10.29
CA VAL A 164 -1.85 -5.48 11.69
C VAL A 164 -1.30 -4.10 12.04
N GLU A 165 -2.18 -3.20 12.47
CA GLU A 165 -1.76 -1.87 12.90
C GLU A 165 -0.84 -1.98 14.12
N PRO A 166 0.27 -1.22 14.13
CA PRO A 166 1.13 -1.17 15.31
C PRO A 166 0.34 -0.58 16.48
N THR A 167 0.26 -1.33 17.56
CA THR A 167 -0.38 -0.92 18.82
C THR A 167 0.44 0.16 19.53
#